data_06a6335e482c2e0bab70b884f3c1011e
#
_entry.id   06a6335e482c2e0bab70b884f3c1011e
#
_cell.length_a   1.000
_cell.length_b   1.000
_cell.length_c   1.000
_cell.angle_alpha   90.00
_cell.angle_beta   90.00
_cell.angle_gamma   90.00
#
_symmetry.space_group_name_H-M   'P 1'
#
loop_
_entity.id
_entity.type
_entity.pdbx_description
1 polymer ?
#
loop_
_entity_poly.entity_id
_entity_poly.type
_entity_poly.pdbx_seq_one_letter_code
_entity_poly.pdbx_strand_id
1 'polypeptide(L)'
;MTTLVTLRHAHRSMRGWLWMRARISPLMLRVIALTVVTGSIANAHPDDEFCLDEGMDPALCAALAELDRTDSTPADAARTVLEQRSGWKTFADYTRIGVRHIVPGGTDHLLFLAGLLVGAYAWRALFWLITAFTVAHGIALAAVVFGGLNAPSRPVEIAIAATIVWIGVENLFIKPHLAWRYGLVFVFGLIHGLGFAGFLTDIGLPTTQLPAALFGFNLGVELGQLMVVAVTLAAVIATTKAITPQSRERLGRFARFFGSAAVAVVGTLWLAERLLST
;
A
#
# COMPACT_ATOMS: atom_id res chain seq x y z
N MET A 1 14.18 -32.27 -42.34
CA MET A 1 12.95 -31.43 -42.43
C MET A 1 12.35 -31.06 -41.07
N THR A 2 13.05 -31.25 -39.94
CA THR A 2 12.50 -31.17 -38.57
C THR A 2 12.97 -29.93 -37.79
N THR A 3 13.85 -29.11 -38.33
CA THR A 3 14.45 -27.95 -37.62
C THR A 3 13.80 -26.60 -37.88
N LEU A 4 12.88 -26.51 -38.85
CA LEU A 4 12.22 -25.23 -39.21
C LEU A 4 10.88 -24.97 -38.52
N VAL A 5 10.29 -25.99 -37.86
CA VAL A 5 9.00 -25.86 -37.18
C VAL A 5 9.15 -25.30 -35.76
N THR A 6 10.26 -25.59 -35.08
CA THR A 6 10.52 -25.09 -33.70
C THR A 6 10.81 -23.61 -33.60
N LEU A 7 11.37 -23.00 -34.65
CA LEU A 7 11.66 -21.57 -34.67
C LEU A 7 10.41 -20.68 -34.88
N ARG A 8 9.36 -21.21 -35.50
CA ARG A 8 8.10 -20.43 -35.70
C ARG A 8 7.25 -20.34 -34.43
N HIS A 9 7.33 -21.31 -33.52
CA HIS A 9 6.61 -21.24 -32.24
C HIS A 9 7.27 -20.28 -31.24
N ALA A 10 8.59 -20.21 -31.19
CA ALA A 10 9.33 -19.27 -30.33
C ALA A 10 9.08 -17.82 -30.75
N HIS A 11 8.96 -17.54 -32.06
CA HIS A 11 8.72 -16.19 -32.57
C HIS A 11 7.28 -15.67 -32.31
N ARG A 12 6.28 -16.55 -32.17
CA ARG A 12 4.90 -16.17 -31.82
C ARG A 12 4.73 -15.86 -30.36
N SER A 13 5.43 -16.56 -29.48
CA SER A 13 5.39 -16.28 -28.03
C SER A 13 6.08 -14.94 -27.68
N MET A 14 7.18 -14.61 -28.34
CA MET A 14 7.88 -13.34 -28.15
C MET A 14 7.09 -12.12 -28.65
N ARG A 15 6.30 -12.26 -29.75
CA ARG A 15 5.44 -11.16 -30.22
C ARG A 15 4.26 -10.87 -29.29
N GLY A 16 3.70 -11.88 -28.63
CA GLY A 16 2.66 -11.69 -27.61
C GLY A 16 3.15 -10.92 -26.37
N TRP A 17 4.42 -11.11 -26.00
CA TRP A 17 5.05 -10.40 -24.88
C TRP A 17 5.37 -8.93 -25.16
N LEU A 18 5.70 -8.59 -26.40
CA LEU A 18 6.02 -7.22 -26.80
C LEU A 18 4.80 -6.31 -26.86
N TRP A 19 3.59 -6.85 -27.10
CA TRP A 19 2.35 -6.08 -27.19
C TRP A 19 1.78 -5.67 -25.83
N MET A 20 2.16 -6.33 -24.73
CA MET A 20 1.67 -6.04 -23.36
C MET A 20 2.49 -4.97 -22.62
N ARG A 21 3.63 -4.52 -23.21
CA ARG A 21 4.56 -3.58 -22.57
C ARG A 21 4.26 -2.09 -22.77
N ALA A 22 3.26 -1.73 -23.55
CA ALA A 22 3.12 -0.35 -24.04
C ALA A 22 1.76 0.26 -23.72
N ARG A 23 1.44 0.54 -22.46
CA ARG A 23 0.25 1.37 -22.22
C ARG A 23 0.18 1.97 -20.81
N ILE A 24 0.90 3.06 -20.59
CA ILE A 24 0.63 3.96 -19.47
C ILE A 24 0.78 5.41 -19.93
N SER A 25 -0.17 6.28 -19.59
CA SER A 25 -0.36 7.64 -20.14
C SER A 25 -0.04 8.78 -19.14
N PRO A 26 0.15 10.05 -19.61
CA PRO A 26 0.47 11.21 -18.77
C PRO A 26 -0.64 11.61 -17.79
N LEU A 27 -1.88 11.16 -18.00
CA LEU A 27 -2.92 11.38 -17.01
C LEU A 27 -2.61 10.62 -15.71
N MET A 28 -1.91 9.50 -15.82
CA MET A 28 -1.38 8.78 -14.66
C MET A 28 -0.44 9.66 -13.83
N LEU A 29 0.43 10.45 -14.48
CA LEU A 29 1.26 11.43 -13.79
C LEU A 29 0.43 12.52 -13.12
N ARG A 30 -0.65 12.97 -13.77
CA ARG A 30 -1.54 13.97 -13.16
C ARG A 30 -2.39 13.38 -12.04
N VAL A 31 -2.89 12.15 -12.18
CA VAL A 31 -3.65 11.46 -11.12
C VAL A 31 -2.71 11.08 -9.97
N ILE A 32 -1.53 10.54 -10.24
CA ILE A 32 -0.52 10.21 -9.22
C ILE A 32 0.02 11.50 -8.58
N ALA A 33 0.33 12.54 -9.37
CA ALA A 33 0.75 13.84 -8.85
C ALA A 33 -0.36 14.52 -8.05
N LEU A 34 -1.63 14.41 -8.48
CA LEU A 34 -2.75 15.00 -7.77
C LEU A 34 -3.02 14.26 -6.46
N THR A 35 -2.99 12.92 -6.44
CA THR A 35 -3.17 12.13 -5.21
C THR A 35 -1.98 12.30 -4.25
N VAL A 36 -0.76 12.42 -4.75
CA VAL A 36 0.43 12.64 -3.91
C VAL A 36 0.48 14.08 -3.39
N VAL A 37 0.16 15.08 -4.21
CA VAL A 37 0.19 16.50 -3.80
C VAL A 37 -0.97 16.85 -2.86
N THR A 38 -2.18 16.31 -3.08
CA THR A 38 -3.30 16.56 -2.16
C THR A 38 -3.18 15.79 -0.85
N GLY A 39 -2.52 14.62 -0.83
CA GLY A 39 -2.23 13.87 0.40
C GLY A 39 -1.10 14.45 1.25
N SER A 40 -0.22 15.28 0.67
CA SER A 40 0.94 15.84 1.39
C SER A 40 0.64 17.04 2.28
N ILE A 41 -0.60 17.56 2.32
CA ILE A 41 -0.97 18.76 3.10
C ILE A 41 -1.67 18.39 4.43
N ALA A 42 -2.04 17.14 4.63
CA ALA A 42 -2.62 16.68 5.88
C ALA A 42 -1.51 16.22 6.84
N ASN A 43 -0.95 17.14 7.62
CA ASN A 43 -0.29 16.83 8.88
C ASN A 43 -1.37 16.43 9.91
N ALA A 44 -1.99 15.28 9.72
CA ALA A 44 -2.86 14.71 10.72
C ALA A 44 -2.04 13.61 11.42
N HIS A 45 -1.74 13.83 12.70
CA HIS A 45 -1.47 12.71 13.59
C HIS A 45 -2.69 11.78 13.52
N PRO A 46 -2.51 10.46 13.33
CA PRO A 46 -3.61 9.52 13.16
C PRO A 46 -4.58 9.49 14.34
N ASP A 47 -4.18 10.02 15.49
CA ASP A 47 -4.84 9.80 16.77
C ASP A 47 -6.10 10.63 16.99
N ASP A 48 -6.20 11.84 16.40
CA ASP A 48 -7.31 12.75 16.68
C ASP A 48 -8.49 12.69 15.70
N GLU A 49 -8.31 12.12 14.50
CA GLU A 49 -9.36 12.13 13.46
C GLU A 49 -10.25 10.89 13.43
N PHE A 50 -9.84 9.78 14.04
CA PHE A 50 -10.58 8.52 13.94
C PHE A 50 -11.97 8.53 14.55
N CYS A 51 -12.19 9.30 15.62
CA CYS A 51 -13.51 9.43 16.26
C CYS A 51 -14.42 10.47 15.62
N LEU A 52 -13.85 11.41 14.84
CA LEU A 52 -14.63 12.47 14.19
C LEU A 52 -15.18 12.05 12.82
N ASP A 53 -14.69 10.95 12.26
CA ASP A 53 -15.14 10.45 10.96
C ASP A 53 -16.34 9.49 11.15
N GLU A 54 -17.43 9.71 10.39
CA GLU A 54 -18.72 9.01 10.45
C GLU A 54 -18.69 7.48 10.29
N GLY A 55 -17.55 6.85 10.41
CA GLY A 55 -17.34 5.43 10.14
C GLY A 55 -16.80 4.60 11.30
N MET A 56 -16.43 5.19 12.42
CA MET A 56 -16.08 4.42 13.61
C MET A 56 -17.36 4.01 14.37
N ASP A 57 -17.32 2.82 15.00
CA ASP A 57 -18.45 2.37 15.80
C ASP A 57 -18.69 3.37 16.94
N PRO A 58 -19.91 3.94 17.05
CA PRO A 58 -20.26 4.88 18.11
C PRO A 58 -19.96 4.36 19.52
N ALA A 59 -20.05 3.04 19.74
CA ALA A 59 -19.74 2.42 21.02
C ALA A 59 -18.24 2.48 21.35
N LEU A 60 -17.36 2.40 20.33
CA LEU A 60 -15.92 2.53 20.53
C LEU A 60 -15.55 3.99 20.82
N CYS A 61 -16.13 4.93 20.08
CA CYS A 61 -15.93 6.36 20.34
C CYS A 61 -16.51 6.78 21.69
N ALA A 62 -17.67 6.24 22.10
CA ALA A 62 -18.23 6.48 23.43
C ALA A 62 -17.33 5.88 24.53
N ALA A 63 -16.77 4.70 24.33
CA ALA A 63 -15.81 4.09 25.27
C ALA A 63 -14.51 4.90 25.36
N LEU A 64 -14.01 5.43 24.26
CA LEU A 64 -12.86 6.31 24.24
C LEU A 64 -13.17 7.66 24.93
N ALA A 65 -14.35 8.21 24.73
CA ALA A 65 -14.79 9.47 25.41
C ALA A 65 -15.07 9.28 26.92
N GLU A 66 -15.42 8.06 27.37
CA GLU A 66 -15.61 7.73 28.79
C GLU A 66 -14.26 7.68 29.56
N LEU A 67 -13.15 7.56 28.86
CA LEU A 67 -11.80 7.48 29.43
C LEU A 67 -11.33 8.74 30.15
N ASP A 68 -11.84 9.89 29.71
CA ASP A 68 -11.58 11.16 30.37
C ASP A 68 -12.22 11.24 31.80
N ARG A 69 -13.00 10.20 32.17
CA ARG A 69 -13.77 10.13 33.41
C ARG A 69 -13.38 9.02 34.37
N THR A 70 -12.57 8.06 33.93
CA THR A 70 -12.21 6.88 34.76
C THR A 70 -10.73 6.62 34.72
N ASP A 71 -10.17 6.10 35.83
CA ASP A 71 -8.76 5.67 35.95
C ASP A 71 -8.38 4.46 35.04
N SER A 72 -9.27 4.05 34.14
CA SER A 72 -9.00 2.96 33.20
C SER A 72 -8.26 3.47 31.96
N THR A 73 -7.32 2.67 31.46
CA THR A 73 -6.60 3.06 30.24
C THR A 73 -7.50 2.97 29.00
N PRO A 74 -7.25 3.78 27.96
CA PRO A 74 -7.93 3.68 26.67
C PRO A 74 -8.01 2.25 26.15
N ALA A 75 -6.94 1.51 26.28
CA ALA A 75 -6.84 0.13 25.85
C ALA A 75 -7.83 -0.81 26.58
N ASP A 76 -8.07 -0.60 27.87
CA ASP A 76 -8.93 -1.50 28.66
C ASP A 76 -10.42 -1.29 28.33
N ALA A 77 -10.86 -0.05 28.14
CA ALA A 77 -12.23 0.25 27.75
C ALA A 77 -12.52 -0.22 26.31
N ALA A 78 -11.59 0.00 25.38
CA ALA A 78 -11.71 -0.50 24.02
C ALA A 78 -11.76 -2.04 23.98
N ARG A 79 -10.94 -2.74 24.79
CA ARG A 79 -10.97 -4.20 24.91
C ARG A 79 -12.35 -4.70 25.35
N THR A 80 -12.93 -4.11 26.39
CA THR A 80 -14.23 -4.56 26.94
C THR A 80 -15.33 -4.48 25.88
N VAL A 81 -15.36 -3.41 25.07
CA VAL A 81 -16.34 -3.25 23.99
C VAL A 81 -16.05 -4.22 22.84
N LEU A 82 -14.79 -4.45 22.50
CA LEU A 82 -14.39 -5.32 21.40
C LEU A 82 -14.59 -6.81 21.72
N GLU A 83 -14.40 -7.21 22.98
CA GLU A 83 -14.60 -8.60 23.42
C GLU A 83 -16.06 -9.07 23.38
N GLN A 84 -17.01 -8.14 23.50
CA GLN A 84 -18.46 -8.43 23.41
C GLN A 84 -18.96 -8.56 21.97
N ARG A 85 -18.13 -8.32 20.95
CA ARG A 85 -18.53 -8.37 19.54
C ARG A 85 -18.46 -9.78 18.96
N SER A 86 -19.30 -10.05 17.96
CA SER A 86 -19.15 -11.28 17.17
C SER A 86 -17.90 -11.21 16.30
N GLY A 87 -17.25 -12.37 16.07
CA GLY A 87 -16.04 -12.44 15.21
C GLY A 87 -16.28 -11.92 13.80
N TRP A 88 -17.50 -12.06 13.25
CA TRP A 88 -17.84 -11.51 11.95
C TRP A 88 -17.89 -9.97 11.95
N LYS A 89 -18.43 -9.37 12.99
CA LYS A 89 -18.46 -7.91 13.11
C LYS A 89 -17.03 -7.37 13.24
N THR A 90 -16.22 -7.99 14.10
CA THR A 90 -14.79 -7.66 14.21
C THR A 90 -14.08 -7.75 12.86
N PHE A 91 -14.24 -8.85 12.12
CA PHE A 91 -13.68 -9.02 10.80
C PHE A 91 -14.10 -7.90 9.83
N ALA A 92 -15.38 -7.56 9.78
CA ALA A 92 -15.90 -6.53 8.88
C ALA A 92 -15.40 -5.12 9.25
N ASP A 93 -15.37 -4.79 10.54
CA ASP A 93 -14.89 -3.51 11.04
C ASP A 93 -13.39 -3.34 10.72
N TYR A 94 -12.57 -4.36 11.00
CA TYR A 94 -11.14 -4.31 10.67
C TYR A 94 -10.87 -4.34 9.17
N THR A 95 -11.72 -4.97 8.35
CA THR A 95 -11.63 -4.83 6.89
C THR A 95 -11.84 -3.38 6.45
N ARG A 96 -12.83 -2.70 7.05
CA ARG A 96 -13.05 -1.27 6.76
C ARG A 96 -11.86 -0.41 7.21
N ILE A 97 -11.30 -0.67 8.39
CA ILE A 97 -10.09 0.02 8.89
C ILE A 97 -8.92 -0.22 7.93
N GLY A 98 -8.70 -1.45 7.46
CA GLY A 98 -7.66 -1.77 6.48
C GLY A 98 -7.82 -1.03 5.15
N VAL A 99 -9.05 -0.90 4.62
CA VAL A 99 -9.31 -0.09 3.42
C VAL A 99 -8.95 1.38 3.69
N ARG A 100 -9.38 1.92 4.82
CA ARG A 100 -9.11 3.32 5.19
C ARG A 100 -7.64 3.58 5.48
N HIS A 101 -6.93 2.59 6.00
CA HIS A 101 -5.48 2.64 6.15
C HIS A 101 -4.76 2.90 4.82
N ILE A 102 -5.32 2.46 3.71
CA ILE A 102 -4.79 2.74 2.37
C ILE A 102 -5.36 4.04 1.80
N VAL A 103 -6.69 4.24 1.88
CA VAL A 103 -7.39 5.38 1.27
C VAL A 103 -8.40 5.94 2.27
N PRO A 104 -8.20 7.17 2.77
CA PRO A 104 -7.20 8.19 2.40
C PRO A 104 -5.88 8.15 3.21
N GLY A 105 -5.78 7.34 4.28
CA GLY A 105 -4.76 7.48 5.31
C GLY A 105 -3.32 7.11 4.92
N GLY A 106 -3.13 6.10 4.07
CA GLY A 106 -1.81 5.51 3.79
C GLY A 106 -1.01 6.18 2.68
N THR A 107 -0.57 7.42 2.87
CA THR A 107 0.19 8.17 1.84
C THR A 107 1.48 7.46 1.42
N ASP A 108 2.17 6.79 2.32
CA ASP A 108 3.35 5.98 2.05
C ASP A 108 3.01 4.73 1.22
N HIS A 109 1.92 4.03 1.53
CA HIS A 109 1.40 2.93 0.72
C HIS A 109 0.97 3.39 -0.68
N LEU A 110 0.32 4.54 -0.78
CA LEU A 110 -0.08 5.12 -2.06
C LEU A 110 1.12 5.50 -2.92
N LEU A 111 2.16 6.10 -2.31
CA LEU A 111 3.38 6.47 -3.03
C LEU A 111 4.19 5.24 -3.44
N PHE A 112 4.28 4.23 -2.57
CA PHE A 112 4.86 2.94 -2.90
C PHE A 112 4.13 2.25 -4.06
N LEU A 113 2.79 2.21 -4.00
CA LEU A 113 1.93 1.65 -5.04
C LEU A 113 2.07 2.40 -6.37
N ALA A 114 2.18 3.74 -6.32
CA ALA A 114 2.50 4.56 -7.48
C ALA A 114 3.84 4.15 -8.11
N GLY A 115 4.86 3.89 -7.30
CA GLY A 115 6.14 3.36 -7.75
C GLY A 115 6.02 2.00 -8.45
N LEU A 116 5.21 1.09 -7.92
CA LEU A 116 4.91 -0.20 -8.57
C LEU A 116 4.19 -0.01 -9.91
N LEU A 117 3.16 0.84 -9.96
CA LEU A 117 2.40 1.12 -11.16
C LEU A 117 3.26 1.72 -12.28
N VAL A 118 4.15 2.65 -11.94
CA VAL A 118 5.09 3.27 -12.88
C VAL A 118 6.11 2.26 -13.42
N GLY A 119 6.45 1.22 -12.67
CA GLY A 119 7.31 0.12 -13.11
C GLY A 119 6.80 -0.67 -14.33
N ALA A 120 5.56 -0.41 -14.77
CA ALA A 120 4.95 -0.94 -16.01
C ALA A 120 4.89 -2.48 -16.08
N TYR A 121 4.37 -3.10 -15.04
CA TYR A 121 4.12 -4.55 -15.02
C TYR A 121 2.79 -4.91 -15.68
N ALA A 122 2.69 -6.16 -16.15
CA ALA A 122 1.39 -6.72 -16.51
C ALA A 122 0.47 -6.72 -15.28
N TRP A 123 -0.85 -6.51 -15.46
CA TRP A 123 -1.82 -6.44 -14.38
C TRP A 123 -1.78 -7.67 -13.44
N ARG A 124 -1.51 -8.87 -14.00
CA ARG A 124 -1.34 -10.10 -13.20
C ARG A 124 -0.12 -10.06 -12.29
N ALA A 125 0.97 -9.47 -12.78
CA ALA A 125 2.18 -9.31 -11.97
C ALA A 125 1.95 -8.27 -10.86
N LEU A 126 1.26 -7.17 -11.14
CA LEU A 126 0.87 -6.18 -10.13
C LEU A 126 -0.02 -6.80 -9.05
N PHE A 127 -1.02 -7.60 -9.43
CA PHE A 127 -1.85 -8.30 -8.48
C PHE A 127 -1.01 -9.15 -7.51
N TRP A 128 -0.13 -10.00 -8.04
CA TRP A 128 0.71 -10.85 -7.18
C TRP A 128 1.76 -10.08 -6.38
N LEU A 129 2.26 -8.94 -6.88
CA LEU A 129 3.14 -8.05 -6.11
C LEU A 129 2.39 -7.44 -4.93
N ILE A 130 1.16 -7.00 -5.13
CA ILE A 130 0.30 -6.47 -4.06
C ILE A 130 0.02 -7.56 -3.03
N THR A 131 -0.41 -8.74 -3.46
CA THR A 131 -0.66 -9.88 -2.56
C THR A 131 0.60 -10.26 -1.78
N ALA A 132 1.78 -10.30 -2.42
CA ALA A 132 3.05 -10.59 -1.73
C ALA A 132 3.36 -9.54 -0.66
N PHE A 133 3.12 -8.26 -0.95
CA PHE A 133 3.25 -7.17 0.02
C PHE A 133 2.28 -7.35 1.18
N THR A 134 0.98 -7.58 0.91
CA THR A 134 -0.05 -7.72 1.95
C THR A 134 0.19 -8.94 2.84
N VAL A 135 0.61 -10.06 2.26
CA VAL A 135 0.97 -11.26 3.04
C VAL A 135 2.14 -10.95 3.98
N ALA A 136 3.20 -10.32 3.46
CA ALA A 136 4.35 -9.92 4.27
C ALA A 136 3.96 -8.92 5.38
N HIS A 137 3.15 -7.94 5.05
CA HIS A 137 2.58 -6.97 5.99
C HIS A 137 1.82 -7.67 7.12
N GLY A 138 0.95 -8.62 6.77
CA GLY A 138 0.22 -9.43 7.75
C GLY A 138 1.11 -10.30 8.63
N ILE A 139 2.17 -10.86 8.08
CA ILE A 139 3.17 -11.61 8.87
C ILE A 139 3.86 -10.70 9.88
N ALA A 140 4.25 -9.48 9.49
CA ALA A 140 4.88 -8.52 10.39
C ALA A 140 3.92 -8.10 11.52
N LEU A 141 2.65 -7.78 11.20
CA LEU A 141 1.63 -7.50 12.20
C LEU A 141 1.43 -8.66 13.17
N ALA A 142 1.31 -9.88 12.66
CA ALA A 142 1.16 -11.08 13.48
C ALA A 142 2.37 -11.30 14.39
N ALA A 143 3.58 -11.05 13.89
CA ALA A 143 4.80 -11.19 14.69
C ALA A 143 4.86 -10.19 15.84
N VAL A 144 4.35 -8.97 15.68
CA VAL A 144 4.23 -8.00 16.77
C VAL A 144 3.14 -8.42 17.74
N VAL A 145 1.94 -8.70 17.25
CA VAL A 145 0.75 -8.95 18.07
C VAL A 145 0.86 -10.26 18.86
N PHE A 146 1.33 -11.34 18.23
CA PHE A 146 1.47 -12.66 18.88
C PHE A 146 2.87 -12.93 19.43
N GLY A 147 3.89 -12.35 18.79
CA GLY A 147 5.29 -12.58 19.14
C GLY A 147 5.87 -11.58 20.14
N GLY A 148 5.15 -10.51 20.47
CA GLY A 148 5.63 -9.46 21.37
C GLY A 148 6.85 -8.71 20.83
N LEU A 149 7.05 -8.68 19.51
CA LEU A 149 8.12 -7.92 18.88
C LEU A 149 7.89 -6.43 19.13
N ASN A 150 8.86 -5.78 19.77
CA ASN A 150 8.84 -4.33 19.91
C ASN A 150 9.53 -3.70 18.68
N ALA A 151 8.78 -2.98 17.89
CA ALA A 151 9.28 -2.25 16.72
C ALA A 151 9.21 -0.75 17.03
N PRO A 152 10.33 -0.09 17.39
CA PRO A 152 10.32 1.34 17.66
C PRO A 152 9.92 2.11 16.38
N SER A 153 8.97 3.05 16.53
CA SER A 153 8.31 3.72 15.38
C SER A 153 9.32 4.46 14.49
N ARG A 154 10.20 5.26 15.06
CA ARG A 154 11.14 6.08 14.28
C ARG A 154 12.05 5.29 13.31
N PRO A 155 12.78 4.23 13.71
CA PRO A 155 13.55 3.41 12.78
C PRO A 155 12.70 2.77 11.69
N VAL A 156 11.47 2.36 12.03
CA VAL A 156 10.56 1.75 11.06
C VAL A 156 10.07 2.77 10.03
N GLU A 157 9.71 3.98 10.46
CA GLU A 157 9.31 5.07 9.55
C GLU A 157 10.43 5.48 8.60
N ILE A 158 11.68 5.57 9.09
CA ILE A 158 12.86 5.81 8.28
C ILE A 158 13.02 4.68 7.24
N ALA A 159 12.86 3.43 7.65
CA ALA A 159 12.93 2.28 6.76
C ALA A 159 11.81 2.29 5.71
N ILE A 160 10.57 2.65 6.07
CA ILE A 160 9.45 2.83 5.15
C ILE A 160 9.81 3.88 4.08
N ALA A 161 10.27 5.07 4.49
CA ALA A 161 10.66 6.11 3.55
C ALA A 161 11.80 5.64 2.62
N ALA A 162 12.78 4.91 3.15
CA ALA A 162 13.87 4.33 2.36
C ALA A 162 13.37 3.31 1.31
N THR A 163 12.34 2.51 1.61
CA THR A 163 11.73 1.59 0.62
C THR A 163 11.10 2.33 -0.55
N ILE A 164 10.48 3.48 -0.29
CA ILE A 164 9.86 4.33 -1.31
C ILE A 164 10.95 4.95 -2.21
N VAL A 165 12.03 5.47 -1.61
CA VAL A 165 13.18 5.96 -2.37
C VAL A 165 13.74 4.86 -3.27
N TRP A 166 13.92 3.66 -2.71
CA TRP A 166 14.45 2.51 -3.45
C TRP A 166 13.62 2.18 -4.69
N ILE A 167 12.30 2.06 -4.56
CA ILE A 167 11.39 1.77 -5.67
C ILE A 167 11.51 2.84 -6.77
N GLY A 168 11.54 4.13 -6.39
CA GLY A 168 11.67 5.22 -7.33
C GLY A 168 13.01 5.17 -8.09
N VAL A 169 14.12 4.99 -7.38
CA VAL A 169 15.46 4.90 -7.94
C VAL A 169 15.63 3.64 -8.81
N GLU A 170 15.17 2.49 -8.32
CA GLU A 170 15.25 1.23 -9.07
C GLU A 170 14.51 1.32 -10.41
N ASN A 171 13.35 1.96 -10.45
CA ASN A 171 12.60 2.16 -11.69
C ASN A 171 13.32 3.05 -12.71
N LEU A 172 14.19 3.98 -12.26
CA LEU A 172 14.96 4.87 -13.12
C LEU A 172 16.16 4.16 -13.74
N PHE A 173 16.88 3.38 -12.97
CA PHE A 173 18.22 2.90 -13.33
C PHE A 173 18.29 1.39 -13.59
N ILE A 174 17.39 0.62 -13.03
CA ILE A 174 17.44 -0.84 -13.07
C ILE A 174 16.21 -1.37 -13.81
N LYS A 175 16.41 -2.48 -14.55
CA LYS A 175 15.31 -3.31 -15.08
C LYS A 175 15.29 -4.61 -14.31
N PRO A 176 14.67 -4.65 -13.13
CA PRO A 176 14.73 -5.81 -12.27
C PRO A 176 14.00 -6.99 -12.90
N HIS A 177 14.52 -8.18 -12.68
CA HIS A 177 13.78 -9.42 -12.93
C HIS A 177 12.56 -9.49 -12.01
N LEU A 178 11.46 -10.01 -12.51
CA LEU A 178 10.20 -10.08 -11.75
C LEU A 178 10.36 -10.86 -10.44
N ALA A 179 11.15 -11.94 -10.43
CA ALA A 179 11.43 -12.72 -9.22
C ALA A 179 12.14 -11.89 -8.13
N TRP A 180 13.13 -11.07 -8.51
CA TRP A 180 13.78 -10.13 -7.60
C TRP A 180 12.79 -9.14 -7.02
N ARG A 181 11.89 -8.61 -7.86
CA ARG A 181 10.88 -7.65 -7.44
C ARG A 181 9.89 -8.25 -6.42
N TYR A 182 9.49 -9.51 -6.58
CA TYR A 182 8.66 -10.20 -5.57
C TYR A 182 9.35 -10.26 -4.22
N GLY A 183 10.63 -10.67 -4.17
CA GLY A 183 11.40 -10.72 -2.93
C GLY A 183 11.54 -9.35 -2.28
N LEU A 184 11.84 -8.32 -3.07
CA LEU A 184 11.98 -6.95 -2.61
C LEU A 184 10.67 -6.41 -2.02
N VAL A 185 9.56 -6.56 -2.75
CA VAL A 185 8.23 -6.12 -2.32
C VAL A 185 7.77 -6.86 -1.07
N PHE A 186 8.10 -8.14 -0.95
CA PHE A 186 7.85 -8.92 0.27
C PHE A 186 8.60 -8.33 1.47
N VAL A 187 9.90 -8.05 1.35
CA VAL A 187 10.69 -7.40 2.42
C VAL A 187 10.11 -6.03 2.77
N PHE A 188 9.69 -5.26 1.78
CA PHE A 188 9.09 -3.96 2.01
C PHE A 188 7.73 -4.07 2.73
N GLY A 189 6.93 -5.08 2.39
CA GLY A 189 5.70 -5.40 3.12
C GLY A 189 5.93 -5.71 4.59
N LEU A 190 6.99 -6.45 4.93
CA LEU A 190 7.37 -6.68 6.34
C LEU A 190 7.67 -5.38 7.06
N ILE A 191 8.45 -4.48 6.44
CA ILE A 191 8.82 -3.18 7.03
C ILE A 191 7.57 -2.32 7.26
N HIS A 192 6.68 -2.21 6.26
CA HIS A 192 5.45 -1.42 6.36
C HIS A 192 4.50 -2.00 7.41
N GLY A 193 4.40 -3.33 7.54
CA GLY A 193 3.59 -3.97 8.57
C GLY A 193 4.07 -3.67 9.99
N LEU A 194 5.38 -3.54 10.21
CA LEU A 194 5.92 -3.12 11.50
C LEU A 194 5.51 -1.69 11.87
N GLY A 195 5.39 -0.80 10.88
CA GLY A 195 5.01 0.60 11.10
C GLY A 195 3.58 0.78 11.61
N PHE A 196 2.67 -0.10 11.24
CA PHE A 196 1.28 -0.04 11.68
C PHE A 196 1.00 -0.84 12.95
N ALA A 197 1.91 -1.70 13.34
CA ALA A 197 1.71 -2.60 14.48
C ALA A 197 1.59 -1.85 15.82
N GLY A 198 2.34 -0.76 16.01
CA GLY A 198 2.22 0.12 17.18
C GLY A 198 0.82 0.69 17.32
N PHE A 199 0.32 1.32 16.25
CA PHE A 199 -1.03 1.87 16.22
C PHE A 199 -2.12 0.82 16.54
N LEU A 200 -1.96 -0.39 16.03
CA LEU A 200 -2.91 -1.47 16.26
C LEU A 200 -2.93 -1.93 17.73
N THR A 201 -1.78 -1.89 18.41
CA THR A 201 -1.70 -2.17 19.85
C THR A 201 -2.27 -1.05 20.70
N ASP A 202 -2.13 0.20 20.28
CA ASP A 202 -2.62 1.38 21.01
C ASP A 202 -4.14 1.48 20.96
N ILE A 203 -4.80 1.12 19.85
CA ILE A 203 -6.27 1.06 19.75
C ILE A 203 -6.88 -0.01 20.66
N GLY A 204 -6.11 -0.98 21.12
CA GLY A 204 -6.61 -2.12 21.90
C GLY A 204 -7.22 -3.20 21.01
N LEU A 205 -6.45 -4.21 20.69
CA LEU A 205 -6.94 -5.37 19.94
C LEU A 205 -7.82 -6.27 20.82
N PRO A 206 -8.94 -6.82 20.29
CA PRO A 206 -9.75 -7.79 21.00
C PRO A 206 -8.94 -9.08 21.18
N THR A 207 -8.57 -9.41 22.42
CA THR A 207 -7.70 -10.57 22.72
C THR A 207 -8.30 -11.89 22.27
N THR A 208 -9.62 -12.02 22.33
CA THR A 208 -10.37 -13.24 21.97
C THR A 208 -10.57 -13.37 20.45
N GLN A 209 -10.43 -12.29 19.67
CA GLN A 209 -10.75 -12.24 18.24
C GLN A 209 -9.59 -11.71 17.37
N LEU A 210 -8.38 -11.76 17.89
CA LEU A 210 -7.16 -11.33 17.19
C LEU A 210 -7.03 -11.88 15.76
N PRO A 211 -7.27 -13.19 15.50
CA PRO A 211 -7.18 -13.69 14.13
C PRO A 211 -8.17 -13.04 13.18
N ALA A 212 -9.41 -12.82 13.62
CA ALA A 212 -10.45 -12.17 12.81
C ALA A 212 -10.11 -10.70 12.52
N ALA A 213 -9.58 -9.99 13.52
CA ALA A 213 -9.13 -8.61 13.38
C ALA A 213 -7.96 -8.49 12.39
N LEU A 214 -6.89 -9.27 12.59
CA LEU A 214 -5.71 -9.23 11.73
C LEU A 214 -6.00 -9.65 10.29
N PHE A 215 -6.78 -10.72 10.11
CA PHE A 215 -7.16 -11.18 8.78
C PHE A 215 -8.07 -10.17 8.07
N GLY A 216 -9.06 -9.63 8.78
CA GLY A 216 -9.94 -8.58 8.26
C GLY A 216 -9.14 -7.34 7.85
N PHE A 217 -8.24 -6.85 8.71
CA PHE A 217 -7.40 -5.71 8.42
C PHE A 217 -6.56 -5.92 7.16
N ASN A 218 -5.84 -7.04 7.05
CA ASN A 218 -5.00 -7.33 5.89
C ASN A 218 -5.84 -7.48 4.60
N LEU A 219 -7.01 -8.12 4.67
CA LEU A 219 -7.93 -8.14 3.54
C LEU A 219 -8.34 -6.73 3.13
N GLY A 220 -8.61 -5.85 4.09
CA GLY A 220 -8.92 -4.45 3.83
C GLY A 220 -7.77 -3.71 3.15
N VAL A 221 -6.54 -3.91 3.61
CA VAL A 221 -5.32 -3.36 2.97
C VAL A 221 -5.24 -3.80 1.51
N GLU A 222 -5.40 -5.10 1.23
CA GLU A 222 -5.36 -5.63 -0.14
C GLU A 222 -6.47 -5.04 -1.01
N LEU A 223 -7.70 -5.00 -0.50
CA LEU A 223 -8.84 -4.41 -1.22
C LEU A 223 -8.63 -2.92 -1.51
N GLY A 224 -8.10 -2.15 -0.55
CA GLY A 224 -7.76 -0.75 -0.74
C GLY A 224 -6.72 -0.55 -1.84
N GLN A 225 -5.65 -1.32 -1.83
CA GLN A 225 -4.60 -1.27 -2.85
C GLN A 225 -5.13 -1.67 -4.24
N LEU A 226 -5.89 -2.76 -4.32
CA LEU A 226 -6.49 -3.22 -5.58
C LEU A 226 -7.49 -2.20 -6.13
N MET A 227 -8.26 -1.54 -5.28
CA MET A 227 -9.17 -0.46 -5.68
C MET A 227 -8.40 0.71 -6.31
N VAL A 228 -7.33 1.18 -5.69
CA VAL A 228 -6.47 2.24 -6.25
C VAL A 228 -5.89 1.82 -7.60
N VAL A 229 -5.39 0.60 -7.72
CA VAL A 229 -4.86 0.07 -8.99
C VAL A 229 -5.96 -0.01 -10.04
N ALA A 230 -7.13 -0.52 -9.70
CA ALA A 230 -8.25 -0.64 -10.65
C ALA A 230 -8.69 0.73 -11.19
N VAL A 231 -8.87 1.72 -10.29
CA VAL A 231 -9.23 3.09 -10.67
C VAL A 231 -8.15 3.71 -11.55
N THR A 232 -6.88 3.56 -11.18
CA THR A 232 -5.76 4.09 -11.96
C THR A 232 -5.68 3.44 -13.34
N LEU A 233 -5.80 2.12 -13.44
CA LEU A 233 -5.79 1.41 -14.72
C LEU A 233 -6.99 1.79 -15.59
N ALA A 234 -8.19 1.93 -15.01
CA ALA A 234 -9.38 2.38 -15.74
C ALA A 234 -9.18 3.79 -16.31
N ALA A 235 -8.65 4.72 -15.53
CA ALA A 235 -8.32 6.08 -15.98
C ALA A 235 -7.27 6.06 -17.11
N VAL A 236 -6.23 5.24 -16.98
CA VAL A 236 -5.22 5.05 -18.04
C VAL A 236 -5.83 4.50 -19.32
N ILE A 237 -6.67 3.47 -19.23
CA ILE A 237 -7.32 2.88 -20.40
C ILE A 237 -8.24 3.91 -21.08
N ALA A 238 -9.05 4.64 -20.32
CA ALA A 238 -9.97 5.65 -20.85
C ALA A 238 -9.23 6.73 -21.63
N THR A 239 -8.13 7.24 -21.09
CA THR A 239 -7.35 8.32 -21.69
C THR A 239 -6.49 7.88 -22.87
N THR A 240 -6.04 6.61 -22.88
CA THR A 240 -5.20 6.10 -23.96
C THR A 240 -5.99 5.63 -25.17
N LYS A 241 -7.32 5.45 -25.08
CA LYS A 241 -8.15 5.05 -26.22
C LYS A 241 -8.09 6.05 -27.40
N ALA A 242 -7.92 7.35 -27.12
CA ALA A 242 -7.92 8.42 -28.10
C ALA A 242 -6.54 8.74 -28.71
N ILE A 243 -5.47 8.04 -28.31
CA ILE A 243 -4.10 8.39 -28.72
C ILE A 243 -3.50 7.31 -29.62
N THR A 244 -2.67 7.75 -30.58
CA THR A 244 -1.97 6.84 -31.51
C THR A 244 -1.00 5.91 -30.78
N PRO A 245 -0.68 4.72 -31.30
CA PRO A 245 0.26 3.80 -30.69
C PRO A 245 1.65 4.40 -30.40
N GLN A 246 2.17 5.21 -31.32
CA GLN A 246 3.47 5.87 -31.17
C GLN A 246 3.45 6.91 -30.04
N SER A 247 2.37 7.69 -29.95
CA SER A 247 2.19 8.66 -28.86
C SER A 247 2.06 7.97 -27.51
N ARG A 248 1.39 6.80 -27.44
CA ARG A 248 1.29 5.98 -26.23
C ARG A 248 2.66 5.52 -25.74
N GLU A 249 3.53 5.08 -26.65
CA GLU A 249 4.86 4.59 -26.28
C GLU A 249 5.75 5.71 -25.75
N ARG A 250 5.79 6.86 -26.43
CA ARG A 250 6.53 8.05 -25.96
C ARG A 250 6.04 8.46 -24.57
N LEU A 251 4.76 8.53 -24.43
CA LEU A 251 4.07 8.90 -23.23
C LEU A 251 4.35 7.93 -22.07
N GLY A 252 4.36 6.62 -22.35
CA GLY A 252 4.72 5.60 -21.35
C GLY A 252 6.17 5.71 -20.88
N ARG A 253 7.10 6.06 -21.77
CA ARG A 253 8.51 6.32 -21.38
C ARG A 253 8.62 7.56 -20.51
N PHE A 254 7.95 8.64 -20.90
CA PHE A 254 7.93 9.88 -20.14
C PHE A 254 7.28 9.70 -18.77
N ALA A 255 6.12 9.04 -18.72
CA ALA A 255 5.42 8.73 -17.47
C ALA A 255 6.29 7.91 -16.51
N ARG A 256 7.01 6.93 -17.04
CA ARG A 256 7.91 6.10 -16.26
C ARG A 256 9.06 6.92 -15.65
N PHE A 257 9.75 7.72 -16.47
CA PHE A 257 10.86 8.53 -15.98
C PHE A 257 10.42 9.56 -14.95
N PHE A 258 9.45 10.40 -15.28
CA PHE A 258 9.01 11.47 -14.38
C PHE A 258 8.23 10.95 -13.17
N GLY A 259 7.42 9.90 -13.33
CA GLY A 259 6.74 9.27 -12.21
C GLY A 259 7.71 8.62 -11.22
N SER A 260 8.71 7.91 -11.72
CA SER A 260 9.74 7.32 -10.85
C SER A 260 10.60 8.39 -10.18
N ALA A 261 10.96 9.46 -10.90
CA ALA A 261 11.69 10.59 -10.32
C ALA A 261 10.84 11.28 -9.23
N ALA A 262 9.55 11.49 -9.46
CA ALA A 262 8.65 12.07 -8.45
C ALA A 262 8.57 11.20 -7.19
N VAL A 263 8.39 9.88 -7.34
CA VAL A 263 8.39 8.93 -6.22
C VAL A 263 9.71 8.99 -5.46
N ALA A 264 10.86 9.00 -6.16
CA ALA A 264 12.17 9.08 -5.53
C ALA A 264 12.37 10.41 -4.78
N VAL A 265 11.97 11.53 -5.36
CA VAL A 265 12.09 12.87 -4.73
C VAL A 265 11.22 12.96 -3.49
N VAL A 266 9.91 12.62 -3.58
CA VAL A 266 9.02 12.67 -2.42
C VAL A 266 9.48 11.73 -1.32
N GLY A 267 9.87 10.50 -1.67
CA GLY A 267 10.44 9.55 -0.71
C GLY A 267 11.71 10.08 -0.04
N THR A 268 12.57 10.77 -0.79
CA THR A 268 13.80 11.39 -0.23
C THR A 268 13.48 12.53 0.71
N LEU A 269 12.48 13.37 0.39
CA LEU A 269 12.03 14.44 1.28
C LEU A 269 11.49 13.87 2.60
N TRP A 270 10.65 12.85 2.54
CA TRP A 270 10.15 12.17 3.74
C TRP A 270 11.26 11.46 4.54
N LEU A 271 12.22 10.84 3.84
CA LEU A 271 13.36 10.23 4.51
C LEU A 271 14.19 11.28 5.25
N ALA A 272 14.45 12.42 4.61
CA ALA A 272 15.17 13.53 5.24
C ALA A 272 14.41 14.10 6.44
N GLU A 273 13.10 14.31 6.31
CA GLU A 273 12.23 14.77 7.39
C GLU A 273 12.31 13.84 8.60
N ARG A 274 12.12 12.52 8.41
CA ARG A 274 12.17 11.51 9.49
C ARG A 274 13.57 11.34 10.12
N LEU A 275 14.63 11.62 9.35
CA LEU A 275 15.99 11.61 9.89
C LEU A 275 16.30 12.85 10.73
N LEU A 276 15.73 14.01 10.38
CA LEU A 276 16.00 15.30 11.00
C LEU A 276 15.02 15.63 12.15
N SER A 277 13.81 15.05 12.16
CA SER A 277 12.87 15.18 13.28
C SER A 277 13.47 14.48 14.51
N THR A 278 13.70 15.26 15.55
CA THR A 278 14.27 14.80 16.84
C THR A 278 13.18 14.24 17.73
#